data_391d20f3bb988d3e2525e22d5e374e6e
#
_entry.id   391d20f3bb988d3e2525e22d5e374e6e
#
_cell.length_a   1.000
_cell.length_b   1.000
_cell.length_c   1.000
_cell.angle_alpha   90.00
_cell.angle_beta   90.00
_cell.angle_gamma   90.00
#
_symmetry.space_group_name_H-M   'P 1'
#
loop_
_entity.id
_entity.type
_entity.pdbx_description
1 polymer ?
#
loop_
_entity_poly.entity_id
_entity_poly.type
_entity_poly.pdbx_seq_one_letter_code
_entity_poly.pdbx_strand_id
1 'polypeptide(L)'
;MKNQLSPALPLYPAVYAVGSNYQILMQFATEALVRIEVGDQVFYDDMCGVLRSSDLIHRVEIPMEILDAAGSYTVVYQTVVERKAYFPVFEDAVRLEFDFRPLPKEGEIRIYQLADTHNMVEEPIAASQALGEKIDLLVLNGDIPNHAGKIEHLETVFKLASAVAKGAIPIICTRGNHDTRGRVAENFLSYIPHRNGRTYYTVRMGRLWALILDCGEDKNDDHEEYGGTICFHAFRRAETEYIKEVIKNAKNEYEAEGVEHKLVICHIPFTFSKLVEPFDIEKELYAEWARLLREEIKPELMLCGHRHITEIWEVGGKNDTYGQACPVVVGSRPIRHKETKEKEFIGCAVTLGDTGAKVVFNHHSGKITGEQEIELKK
;
A
#
# COMPACT_ATOMS: atom_id res chain seq x y z
N MET A 1 17.47 -20.01 12.56
CA MET A 1 16.17 -20.52 12.09
C MET A 1 15.52 -19.38 11.31
N LYS A 2 15.15 -19.64 10.06
CA LYS A 2 14.57 -18.62 9.17
C LYS A 2 13.11 -18.34 9.51
N ASN A 3 12.69 -17.10 9.28
CA ASN A 3 11.30 -16.63 9.44
C ASN A 3 10.72 -16.85 10.87
N GLN A 4 11.54 -16.71 11.88
CA GLN A 4 11.07 -16.74 13.27
C GLN A 4 10.91 -15.32 13.81
N LEU A 5 9.87 -15.12 14.60
CA LEU A 5 9.62 -13.90 15.34
C LEU A 5 10.23 -14.00 16.76
N SER A 6 10.35 -12.88 17.43
CA SER A 6 10.79 -12.79 18.80
C SER A 6 9.79 -12.01 19.64
N PRO A 7 9.85 -12.08 20.98
CA PRO A 7 8.99 -11.26 21.83
C PRO A 7 9.15 -9.76 21.57
N ALA A 8 10.35 -9.31 21.21
CA ALA A 8 10.60 -7.89 20.89
C ALA A 8 10.11 -7.50 19.49
N LEU A 9 10.15 -8.42 18.50
CA LEU A 9 9.58 -8.23 17.17
C LEU A 9 8.44 -9.24 16.96
N PRO A 10 7.20 -8.93 17.42
CA PRO A 10 6.08 -9.88 17.43
C PRO A 10 5.37 -10.00 16.07
N LEU A 11 5.63 -9.11 15.14
CA LEU A 11 5.07 -9.09 13.79
C LEU A 11 6.19 -9.20 12.74
N TYR A 12 5.90 -9.86 11.61
CA TYR A 12 6.82 -9.90 10.48
C TYR A 12 7.06 -8.49 9.93
N PRO A 13 8.29 -8.18 9.48
CA PRO A 13 8.57 -6.92 8.79
C PRO A 13 7.65 -6.71 7.59
N ALA A 14 7.28 -5.47 7.31
CA ALA A 14 6.52 -5.09 6.13
C ALA A 14 7.50 -4.49 5.09
N VAL A 15 7.64 -5.14 3.93
CA VAL A 15 8.58 -4.75 2.87
C VAL A 15 7.82 -3.93 1.83
N TYR A 16 7.78 -2.62 2.00
CA TYR A 16 7.05 -1.72 1.11
C TYR A 16 7.91 -1.25 -0.06
N ALA A 17 7.36 -1.30 -1.26
CA ALA A 17 7.99 -0.80 -2.47
C ALA A 17 7.73 0.71 -2.65
N VAL A 18 8.80 1.53 -2.79
CA VAL A 18 8.72 2.99 -2.98
C VAL A 18 9.84 3.44 -3.92
N GLY A 19 9.50 4.01 -5.08
CA GLY A 19 10.51 4.37 -6.08
C GLY A 19 11.29 3.14 -6.57
N SER A 20 12.59 3.16 -6.36
CA SER A 20 13.52 2.04 -6.61
C SER A 20 14.02 1.37 -5.32
N ASN A 21 13.41 1.68 -4.18
CA ASN A 21 13.79 1.17 -2.87
C ASN A 21 12.67 0.35 -2.24
N TYR A 22 13.06 -0.58 -1.37
CA TYR A 22 12.17 -1.11 -0.35
C TYR A 22 12.32 -0.32 0.94
N GLN A 23 11.22 0.09 1.54
CA GLN A 23 11.14 0.57 2.91
C GLN A 23 10.67 -0.59 3.78
N ILE A 24 11.56 -1.14 4.59
CA ILE A 24 11.22 -2.22 5.52
C ILE A 24 10.80 -1.57 6.84
N LEU A 25 9.50 -1.66 7.12
CA LEU A 25 8.92 -1.17 8.36
C LEU A 25 8.74 -2.30 9.35
N MET A 26 9.09 -2.03 10.60
CA MET A 26 9.03 -3.02 11.69
C MET A 26 8.42 -2.36 12.92
N GLN A 27 7.47 -3.05 13.55
CA GLN A 27 6.88 -2.63 14.82
C GLN A 27 7.45 -3.49 15.94
N PHE A 28 8.19 -2.86 16.84
CA PHE A 28 8.76 -3.50 18.02
C PHE A 28 7.84 -3.35 19.24
N ALA A 29 7.91 -4.31 20.15
CA ALA A 29 7.20 -4.25 21.43
C ALA A 29 7.93 -3.41 22.48
N THR A 30 9.20 -3.09 22.27
CA THR A 30 10.06 -2.33 23.17
C THR A 30 11.10 -1.53 22.34
N GLU A 31 11.67 -0.50 22.95
CA GLU A 31 12.74 0.29 22.34
C GLU A 31 13.94 -0.58 21.94
N ALA A 32 14.45 -0.38 20.75
CA ALA A 32 15.58 -1.14 20.19
C ALA A 32 16.44 -0.31 19.24
N LEU A 33 17.71 -0.68 19.14
CA LEU A 33 18.56 -0.31 17.98
C LEU A 33 18.34 -1.34 16.89
N VAL A 34 18.09 -0.90 15.66
CA VAL A 34 17.78 -1.80 14.55
C VAL A 34 18.66 -1.52 13.35
N ARG A 35 19.12 -2.58 12.69
CA ARG A 35 19.73 -2.55 11.37
C ARG A 35 19.28 -3.75 10.55
N ILE A 36 19.39 -3.66 9.24
CA ILE A 36 19.15 -4.78 8.34
C ILE A 36 20.44 -5.10 7.59
N GLU A 37 20.76 -6.38 7.51
CA GLU A 37 21.89 -6.90 6.76
C GLU A 37 21.37 -7.66 5.54
N VAL A 38 21.94 -7.35 4.35
CA VAL A 38 21.63 -8.01 3.08
C VAL A 38 22.95 -8.37 2.43
N GLY A 39 23.29 -9.66 2.37
CA GLY A 39 24.64 -10.09 2.00
C GLY A 39 25.70 -9.45 2.90
N ASP A 40 26.65 -8.76 2.30
CA ASP A 40 27.74 -8.05 3.01
C ASP A 40 27.40 -6.58 3.30
N GLN A 41 26.20 -6.10 2.96
CA GLN A 41 25.78 -4.71 3.16
C GLN A 41 24.93 -4.56 4.41
N VAL A 42 25.04 -3.38 5.05
CA VAL A 42 24.30 -3.05 6.27
C VAL A 42 23.55 -1.75 6.07
N PHE A 43 22.28 -1.75 6.41
CA PHE A 43 21.36 -0.63 6.31
C PHE A 43 20.81 -0.28 7.69
N TYR A 44 20.72 1.01 7.99
CA TYR A 44 20.39 1.50 9.32
C TYR A 44 19.09 2.31 9.32
N ASP A 45 18.38 2.28 10.45
CA ASP A 45 17.37 3.28 10.78
C ASP A 45 18.03 4.40 11.57
N ASP A 46 18.40 5.48 10.87
CA ASP A 46 19.10 6.60 11.48
C ASP A 46 18.51 7.97 11.12
N MET A 47 18.88 8.95 11.91
CA MET A 47 18.66 10.36 11.63
C MET A 47 20.01 11.07 11.56
N CYS A 48 20.49 11.31 10.36
CA CYS A 48 21.78 11.98 10.13
C CYS A 48 22.95 11.31 10.89
N GLY A 49 23.00 9.97 10.88
CA GLY A 49 24.06 9.19 11.54
C GLY A 49 23.79 8.85 13.01
N VAL A 50 22.66 9.31 13.58
CA VAL A 50 22.21 8.89 14.91
C VAL A 50 21.18 7.80 14.78
N LEU A 51 21.50 6.58 15.24
CA LEU A 51 20.57 5.45 15.21
C LEU A 51 19.35 5.74 16.07
N ARG A 52 18.17 5.48 15.51
CA ARG A 52 16.92 5.57 16.26
C ARG A 52 16.86 4.46 17.31
N SER A 53 16.39 4.78 18.48
CA SER A 53 16.32 3.82 19.59
C SER A 53 15.18 4.09 20.57
N SER A 54 14.44 5.18 20.39
CA SER A 54 13.33 5.57 21.27
C SER A 54 11.95 5.37 20.64
N ASP A 55 11.91 5.01 19.37
CA ASP A 55 10.68 4.70 18.66
C ASP A 55 10.41 3.19 18.68
N LEU A 56 9.14 2.81 18.63
CA LEU A 56 8.73 1.41 18.47
C LEU A 56 8.58 1.01 17.00
N ILE A 57 8.57 1.98 16.10
CA ILE A 57 8.49 1.73 14.66
C ILE A 57 9.80 2.13 14.01
N HIS A 58 10.40 1.18 13.34
CA HIS A 58 11.64 1.34 12.60
C HIS A 58 11.40 1.26 11.09
N ARG A 59 12.12 2.09 10.35
CA ARG A 59 12.08 2.15 8.88
C ARG A 59 13.49 2.10 8.34
N VAL A 60 13.81 1.06 7.59
CA VAL A 60 15.10 0.91 6.91
C VAL A 60 14.87 0.92 5.41
N GLU A 61 15.60 1.75 4.67
CA GLU A 61 15.54 1.80 3.21
C GLU A 61 16.66 0.97 2.59
N ILE A 62 16.30 0.14 1.60
CA ILE A 62 17.21 -0.76 0.90
C ILE A 62 16.94 -0.65 -0.60
N PRO A 63 17.94 -0.44 -1.46
CA PRO A 63 17.76 -0.51 -2.91
C PRO A 63 17.18 -1.87 -3.33
N MET A 64 16.14 -1.84 -4.18
CA MET A 64 15.44 -3.06 -4.60
C MET A 64 16.39 -4.05 -5.24
N GLU A 65 17.32 -3.59 -6.09
CA GLU A 65 18.30 -4.44 -6.77
C GLU A 65 19.13 -5.29 -5.80
N ILE A 66 19.44 -4.76 -4.62
CA ILE A 66 20.26 -5.46 -3.61
C ILE A 66 19.42 -6.57 -2.95
N LEU A 67 18.22 -6.25 -2.50
CA LEU A 67 17.37 -7.23 -1.83
C LEU A 67 16.83 -8.29 -2.81
N ASP A 68 16.46 -7.88 -4.02
CA ASP A 68 16.00 -8.79 -5.08
C ASP A 68 17.08 -9.81 -5.48
N ALA A 69 18.33 -9.35 -5.56
CA ALA A 69 19.46 -10.23 -5.89
C ALA A 69 19.78 -11.19 -4.73
N ALA A 70 19.68 -10.74 -3.49
CA ALA A 70 19.98 -11.55 -2.31
C ALA A 70 18.90 -12.59 -1.99
N GLY A 71 17.62 -12.25 -2.21
CA GLY A 71 16.49 -13.12 -1.91
C GLY A 71 16.29 -13.40 -0.41
N SER A 72 16.98 -12.67 0.46
CA SER A 72 16.86 -12.77 1.90
C SER A 72 17.47 -11.54 2.59
N TYR A 73 17.06 -11.29 3.85
CA TYR A 73 17.65 -10.25 4.69
C TYR A 73 17.64 -10.69 6.16
N THR A 74 18.50 -10.08 6.96
CA THR A 74 18.57 -10.31 8.40
C THR A 74 18.26 -9.02 9.15
N VAL A 75 17.22 -9.06 9.98
CA VAL A 75 16.96 -8.02 10.99
C VAL A 75 17.88 -8.28 12.17
N VAL A 76 18.72 -7.31 12.52
CA VAL A 76 19.57 -7.37 13.69
C VAL A 76 19.17 -6.26 14.62
N TYR A 77 18.83 -6.61 15.86
CA TYR A 77 18.41 -5.62 16.86
C TYR A 77 19.02 -5.87 18.23
N GLN A 78 19.09 -4.82 19.02
CA GLN A 78 19.50 -4.84 20.44
C GLN A 78 18.45 -4.05 21.24
N THR A 79 17.81 -4.70 22.17
CA THR A 79 16.85 -4.06 23.08
C THR A 79 17.57 -3.04 23.96
N VAL A 80 16.96 -1.88 24.14
CA VAL A 80 17.50 -0.81 24.97
C VAL A 80 17.24 -1.13 26.44
N VAL A 81 18.30 -1.24 27.23
CA VAL A 81 18.22 -1.32 28.71
C VAL A 81 18.25 0.08 29.30
N GLU A 82 19.20 0.90 28.88
CA GLU A 82 19.32 2.29 29.33
C GLU A 82 20.03 3.16 28.26
N ARG A 83 19.34 4.17 27.76
CA ARG A 83 19.87 5.12 26.77
C ARG A 83 20.42 6.36 27.46
N LYS A 84 21.68 6.28 27.92
CA LYS A 84 22.40 7.42 28.54
C LYS A 84 23.10 8.26 27.49
N ALA A 85 23.52 9.46 27.89
CA ALA A 85 24.37 10.31 27.08
C ALA A 85 25.76 9.67 26.82
N TYR A 86 26.27 8.94 27.82
CA TYR A 86 27.54 8.20 27.74
C TYR A 86 27.34 6.78 28.26
N PHE A 87 27.97 5.81 27.58
CA PHE A 87 27.93 4.39 27.96
C PHE A 87 26.50 3.84 28.04
N PRO A 88 25.70 3.94 26.93
CA PRO A 88 24.39 3.32 26.90
C PRO A 88 24.50 1.81 27.06
N VAL A 89 23.44 1.20 27.60
CA VAL A 89 23.38 -0.23 27.87
C VAL A 89 22.30 -0.86 27.01
N PHE A 90 22.65 -1.94 26.34
CA PHE A 90 21.78 -2.73 25.49
C PHE A 90 21.89 -4.21 25.86
N GLU A 91 20.86 -4.99 25.52
CA GLU A 91 20.94 -6.43 25.55
C GLU A 91 21.81 -6.96 24.39
N ASP A 92 22.10 -8.26 24.44
CA ASP A 92 22.83 -8.92 23.34
C ASP A 92 22.06 -8.82 22.03
N ALA A 93 22.83 -8.76 20.93
CA ALA A 93 22.24 -8.66 19.61
C ALA A 93 21.46 -9.92 19.23
N VAL A 94 20.21 -9.73 18.80
CA VAL A 94 19.37 -10.79 18.22
C VAL A 94 19.38 -10.67 16.72
N ARG A 95 19.44 -11.81 16.02
CA ARG A 95 19.48 -11.92 14.57
C ARG A 95 18.32 -12.77 14.07
N LEU A 96 17.46 -12.18 13.23
CA LEU A 96 16.28 -12.85 12.65
C LEU A 96 16.40 -12.81 11.12
N GLU A 97 16.52 -13.98 10.50
CA GLU A 97 16.67 -14.12 9.05
C GLU A 97 15.30 -14.34 8.40
N PHE A 98 15.03 -13.60 7.30
CA PHE A 98 13.80 -13.68 6.52
C PHE A 98 14.14 -13.95 5.05
N ASP A 99 13.43 -14.93 4.45
CA ASP A 99 13.45 -15.12 3.00
C ASP A 99 12.64 -14.00 2.33
N PHE A 100 13.10 -13.54 1.17
CA PHE A 100 12.40 -12.55 0.37
C PHE A 100 12.26 -13.04 -1.08
N ARG A 101 11.11 -12.81 -1.65
CA ARG A 101 10.81 -13.16 -3.03
C ARG A 101 10.34 -11.91 -3.78
N PRO A 102 11.16 -11.39 -4.71
CA PRO A 102 10.76 -10.29 -5.58
C PRO A 102 9.65 -10.73 -6.55
N LEU A 103 9.12 -9.78 -7.32
CA LEU A 103 8.18 -10.09 -8.39
C LEU A 103 8.79 -11.06 -9.41
N PRO A 104 7.98 -11.94 -10.02
CA PRO A 104 8.45 -12.85 -11.05
C PRO A 104 8.96 -12.07 -12.27
N LYS A 105 10.10 -12.50 -12.80
CA LYS A 105 10.70 -11.91 -14.00
C LYS A 105 9.95 -12.26 -15.28
N GLU A 106 9.21 -13.35 -15.27
CA GLU A 106 8.45 -13.89 -16.40
C GLU A 106 7.12 -14.49 -15.90
N GLY A 107 6.15 -14.63 -16.79
CA GLY A 107 4.84 -15.19 -16.50
C GLY A 107 3.92 -14.22 -15.71
N GLU A 108 2.97 -14.75 -15.01
CA GLU A 108 1.94 -13.99 -14.32
C GLU A 108 2.44 -13.35 -13.02
N ILE A 109 1.92 -12.16 -12.72
CA ILE A 109 2.07 -11.49 -11.41
C ILE A 109 0.76 -11.61 -10.65
N ARG A 110 0.77 -12.26 -9.49
CA ARG A 110 -0.40 -12.47 -8.64
C ARG A 110 -0.45 -11.41 -7.56
N ILE A 111 -1.37 -10.48 -7.73
CA ILE A 111 -1.60 -9.36 -6.83
C ILE A 111 -2.79 -9.69 -5.94
N TYR A 112 -2.70 -9.45 -4.64
CA TYR A 112 -3.84 -9.49 -3.76
C TYR A 112 -4.10 -8.12 -3.14
N GLN A 113 -5.30 -7.58 -3.36
CA GLN A 113 -5.70 -6.28 -2.84
C GLN A 113 -6.60 -6.42 -1.61
N LEU A 114 -6.25 -5.69 -0.55
CA LEU A 114 -7.07 -5.41 0.62
C LEU A 114 -7.33 -3.92 0.70
N ALA A 115 -8.59 -3.51 0.63
CA ALA A 115 -9.06 -2.15 0.84
C ALA A 115 -10.26 -2.19 1.80
N ASP A 116 -10.59 -1.07 2.43
CA ASP A 116 -11.79 -0.92 3.24
C ASP A 116 -11.91 -1.95 4.38
N THR A 117 -10.80 -2.31 5.01
CA THR A 117 -10.84 -3.31 6.09
C THR A 117 -11.42 -2.76 7.38
N HIS A 118 -11.33 -1.44 7.62
CA HIS A 118 -11.94 -0.74 8.75
C HIS A 118 -11.73 -1.44 10.09
N ASN A 119 -10.48 -1.70 10.44
CA ASN A 119 -10.03 -2.46 11.62
C ASN A 119 -10.41 -3.96 11.64
N MET A 120 -10.92 -4.52 10.55
CA MET A 120 -11.03 -5.97 10.41
C MET A 120 -9.64 -6.55 10.12
N VAL A 121 -9.31 -7.66 10.77
CA VAL A 121 -8.01 -8.32 10.63
C VAL A 121 -8.19 -9.76 10.21
N GLU A 122 -8.99 -10.53 10.92
CA GLU A 122 -9.13 -11.97 10.74
C GLU A 122 -9.75 -12.32 9.39
N GLU A 123 -10.84 -11.66 9.02
CA GLU A 123 -11.59 -11.94 7.80
C GLU A 123 -10.80 -11.53 6.52
N PRO A 124 -10.13 -10.34 6.48
CA PRO A 124 -9.25 -10.01 5.35
C PRO A 124 -8.07 -10.98 5.19
N ILE A 125 -7.45 -11.41 6.29
CA ILE A 125 -6.38 -12.42 6.26
C ILE A 125 -6.93 -13.75 5.71
N ALA A 126 -8.07 -14.21 6.23
CA ALA A 126 -8.71 -15.44 5.75
C ALA A 126 -9.04 -15.35 4.25
N ALA A 127 -9.56 -14.21 3.78
CA ALA A 127 -9.82 -13.99 2.36
C ALA A 127 -8.55 -14.12 1.51
N SER A 128 -7.43 -13.54 1.95
CA SER A 128 -6.16 -13.61 1.21
C SER A 128 -5.57 -15.01 1.12
N GLN A 129 -5.91 -15.89 2.06
CA GLN A 129 -5.44 -17.27 2.13
C GLN A 129 -6.40 -18.27 1.47
N ALA A 130 -7.66 -17.89 1.31
CA ALA A 130 -8.75 -18.79 0.94
C ALA A 130 -8.64 -19.38 -0.48
N LEU A 131 -7.96 -18.68 -1.40
CA LEU A 131 -7.74 -19.19 -2.76
C LEU A 131 -6.61 -20.23 -2.83
N GLY A 132 -5.78 -20.34 -1.80
CA GLY A 132 -4.62 -21.24 -1.77
C GLY A 132 -3.54 -20.89 -2.80
N GLU A 133 -3.67 -19.75 -3.46
CA GLU A 133 -2.74 -19.30 -4.50
C GLU A 133 -1.56 -18.55 -3.88
N LYS A 134 -0.43 -18.60 -4.57
CA LYS A 134 0.74 -17.82 -4.21
C LYS A 134 0.50 -16.36 -4.53
N ILE A 135 0.67 -15.48 -3.55
CA ILE A 135 0.66 -14.02 -3.73
C ILE A 135 2.09 -13.56 -4.03
N ASP A 136 2.28 -12.76 -5.08
CA ASP A 136 3.56 -12.16 -5.44
C ASP A 136 3.66 -10.70 -4.99
N LEU A 137 2.54 -10.00 -4.89
CA LEU A 137 2.41 -8.62 -4.45
C LEU A 137 1.16 -8.42 -3.60
N LEU A 138 1.32 -7.86 -2.41
CA LEU A 138 0.20 -7.39 -1.59
C LEU A 138 -0.05 -5.90 -1.86
N VAL A 139 -1.29 -5.52 -2.06
CA VAL A 139 -1.72 -4.12 -2.14
C VAL A 139 -2.65 -3.81 -0.97
N LEU A 140 -2.19 -2.95 -0.05
CA LEU A 140 -3.01 -2.34 1.00
C LEU A 140 -3.55 -1.02 0.47
N ASN A 141 -4.80 -1.03 -0.01
CA ASN A 141 -5.36 0.07 -0.78
C ASN A 141 -6.32 0.95 0.02
N GLY A 142 -5.83 1.49 1.14
CA GLY A 142 -6.55 2.49 1.93
C GLY A 142 -7.71 1.97 2.78
N ASP A 143 -8.17 2.82 3.69
CA ASP A 143 -9.22 2.54 4.67
C ASP A 143 -8.93 1.26 5.49
N ILE A 144 -7.63 1.08 5.81
CA ILE A 144 -7.20 -0.05 6.63
C ILE A 144 -7.69 0.14 8.08
N PRO A 145 -7.37 1.24 8.81
CA PRO A 145 -8.12 1.60 10.01
C PRO A 145 -9.51 2.14 9.67
N ASN A 146 -10.44 1.99 10.58
CA ASN A 146 -11.76 2.62 10.46
C ASN A 146 -11.68 4.15 10.63
N HIS A 147 -10.72 4.61 11.40
CA HIS A 147 -10.27 6.00 11.55
C HIS A 147 -9.01 6.03 12.43
N ALA A 148 -8.22 7.08 12.34
CA ALA A 148 -7.02 7.30 13.14
C ALA A 148 -7.31 7.94 14.50
N GLY A 149 -8.31 7.46 15.22
CA GLY A 149 -8.69 8.01 16.55
C GLY A 149 -7.78 7.52 17.68
N LYS A 150 -7.08 6.40 17.49
CA LYS A 150 -6.15 5.78 18.43
C LYS A 150 -5.00 5.13 17.69
N ILE A 151 -3.85 5.01 18.35
CA ILE A 151 -2.64 4.37 17.79
C ILE A 151 -2.92 2.90 17.42
N GLU A 152 -3.66 2.15 18.24
CA GLU A 152 -3.97 0.74 17.98
C GLU A 152 -4.76 0.52 16.67
N HIS A 153 -5.45 1.54 16.18
CA HIS A 153 -6.10 1.47 14.87
C HIS A 153 -5.07 1.50 13.74
N LEU A 154 -4.02 2.32 13.87
CA LEU A 154 -2.93 2.43 12.88
C LEU A 154 -2.13 1.12 12.79
N GLU A 155 -1.97 0.41 13.89
CA GLU A 155 -1.29 -0.89 13.94
C GLU A 155 -1.97 -1.98 13.09
N THR A 156 -3.24 -1.78 12.69
CA THR A 156 -3.95 -2.72 11.81
C THR A 156 -3.20 -2.92 10.50
N VAL A 157 -2.50 -1.89 10.01
CA VAL A 157 -1.68 -1.97 8.78
C VAL A 157 -0.57 -3.03 8.95
N PHE A 158 0.15 -2.99 10.08
CA PHE A 158 1.19 -3.99 10.37
C PHE A 158 0.64 -5.39 10.54
N LYS A 159 -0.52 -5.54 11.20
CA LYS A 159 -1.17 -6.84 11.42
C LYS A 159 -1.51 -7.52 10.09
N LEU A 160 -2.09 -6.76 9.15
CA LEU A 160 -2.40 -7.28 7.81
C LEU A 160 -1.14 -7.56 6.98
N ALA A 161 -0.21 -6.61 6.92
CA ALA A 161 1.06 -6.78 6.22
C ALA A 161 1.82 -8.01 6.73
N SER A 162 1.94 -8.14 8.05
CA SER A 162 2.62 -9.27 8.71
C SER A 162 1.98 -10.60 8.39
N ALA A 163 0.66 -10.72 8.52
CA ALA A 163 -0.02 -11.99 8.37
C ALA A 163 -0.07 -12.48 6.90
N VAL A 164 -0.18 -11.54 5.96
CA VAL A 164 -0.31 -11.87 4.52
C VAL A 164 1.05 -11.96 3.84
N ALA A 165 1.89 -10.93 3.95
CA ALA A 165 3.19 -10.88 3.27
C ALA A 165 4.31 -11.59 4.04
N LYS A 166 4.23 -11.71 5.36
CA LYS A 166 5.20 -12.42 6.23
C LYS A 166 6.65 -11.97 6.05
N GLY A 167 6.87 -10.71 5.66
CA GLY A 167 8.20 -10.20 5.34
C GLY A 167 8.83 -10.78 4.07
N ALA A 168 8.10 -11.60 3.32
CA ALA A 168 8.63 -12.45 2.26
C ALA A 168 8.29 -11.99 0.84
N ILE A 169 7.41 -11.01 0.68
CA ILE A 169 6.99 -10.45 -0.61
C ILE A 169 6.84 -8.92 -0.52
N PRO A 170 6.96 -8.21 -1.64
CA PRO A 170 6.73 -6.77 -1.68
C PRO A 170 5.27 -6.40 -1.38
N ILE A 171 5.11 -5.19 -0.82
CA ILE A 171 3.82 -4.57 -0.52
C ILE A 171 3.77 -3.19 -1.17
N ILE A 172 2.64 -2.83 -1.78
CA ILE A 172 2.29 -1.45 -2.09
C ILE A 172 1.21 -1.00 -1.10
N CYS A 173 1.32 0.23 -0.62
CA CYS A 173 0.33 0.79 0.28
C CYS A 173 -0.06 2.20 -0.20
N THR A 174 -1.36 2.47 -0.24
CA THR A 174 -1.90 3.82 -0.43
C THR A 174 -2.84 4.16 0.73
N ARG A 175 -2.99 5.44 1.01
CA ARG A 175 -3.87 5.96 2.05
C ARG A 175 -5.29 6.09 1.53
N GLY A 176 -6.29 5.75 2.35
CA GLY A 176 -7.70 6.03 2.12
C GLY A 176 -8.18 7.25 2.89
N ASN A 177 -9.44 7.61 2.71
CA ASN A 177 -10.01 8.80 3.36
C ASN A 177 -10.25 8.58 4.86
N HIS A 178 -10.61 7.39 5.31
CA HIS A 178 -10.72 7.10 6.75
C HIS A 178 -9.38 7.14 7.49
N ASP A 179 -8.28 6.92 6.80
CA ASP A 179 -6.93 6.97 7.35
C ASP A 179 -6.51 8.39 7.75
N THR A 180 -7.22 9.41 7.27
CA THR A 180 -6.97 10.83 7.50
C THR A 180 -7.78 11.43 8.66
N ARG A 181 -8.70 10.65 9.24
CA ARG A 181 -9.67 11.11 10.25
C ARG A 181 -9.27 10.69 11.66
N GLY A 182 -9.23 11.62 12.56
CA GLY A 182 -9.05 11.35 13.99
C GLY A 182 -7.78 11.92 14.58
N ARG A 183 -7.70 11.84 15.91
CA ARG A 183 -6.71 12.52 16.75
C ARG A 183 -5.24 12.24 16.37
N VAL A 184 -4.96 11.03 15.88
CA VAL A 184 -3.59 10.59 15.57
C VAL A 184 -3.36 10.38 14.07
N ALA A 185 -4.21 10.96 13.22
CA ALA A 185 -4.08 10.84 11.76
C ALA A 185 -2.73 11.38 11.25
N GLU A 186 -2.21 12.43 11.86
CA GLU A 186 -0.90 12.99 11.55
C GLU A 186 0.27 12.02 11.78
N ASN A 187 0.09 10.99 12.62
CA ASN A 187 1.08 9.96 12.88
C ASN A 187 1.06 8.83 11.83
N PHE A 188 0.07 8.81 10.92
CA PHE A 188 -0.13 7.68 10.01
C PHE A 188 1.09 7.41 9.10
N LEU A 189 1.84 8.45 8.72
CA LEU A 189 3.07 8.31 7.95
C LEU A 189 4.16 7.49 8.64
N SER A 190 4.13 7.33 9.95
CA SER A 190 5.05 6.43 10.65
C SER A 190 4.72 4.96 10.41
N TYR A 191 3.47 4.64 10.05
CA TYR A 191 2.93 3.28 9.90
C TYR A 191 2.89 2.78 8.46
N ILE A 192 3.02 3.68 7.47
CA ILE A 192 2.95 3.36 6.04
C ILE A 192 4.19 3.86 5.30
N PRO A 193 4.47 3.36 4.09
CA PRO A 193 5.55 3.89 3.27
C PRO A 193 5.25 5.32 2.83
N HIS A 194 6.31 6.07 2.58
CA HIS A 194 6.21 7.42 2.02
C HIS A 194 7.47 7.80 1.24
N ARG A 195 7.34 8.71 0.29
CA ARG A 195 8.47 9.27 -0.43
C ARG A 195 8.63 10.74 -0.04
N ASN A 196 9.67 11.06 0.74
CA ASN A 196 9.93 12.42 1.23
C ASN A 196 8.72 13.06 1.94
N GLY A 197 8.02 12.29 2.80
CA GLY A 197 6.84 12.75 3.52
C GLY A 197 5.55 12.82 2.69
N ARG A 198 5.54 12.27 1.46
CA ARG A 198 4.37 12.21 0.57
C ARG A 198 3.84 10.80 0.46
N THR A 199 2.53 10.66 0.44
CA THR A 199 1.80 9.39 0.31
C THR A 199 1.51 9.00 -1.14
N TYR A 200 1.82 9.87 -2.09
CA TYR A 200 1.79 9.59 -3.52
C TYR A 200 3.22 9.46 -4.06
N TYR A 201 3.44 8.46 -4.88
CA TYR A 201 4.76 8.12 -5.42
C TYR A 201 4.64 7.14 -6.59
N THR A 202 5.73 6.95 -7.32
CA THR A 202 5.86 5.86 -8.27
C THR A 202 6.66 4.72 -7.66
N VAL A 203 6.50 3.52 -8.20
CA VAL A 203 7.30 2.35 -7.86
C VAL A 203 7.66 1.60 -9.11
N ARG A 204 8.89 1.06 -9.15
CA ARG A 204 9.34 0.18 -10.20
C ARG A 204 9.92 -1.10 -9.60
N MET A 205 9.21 -2.21 -9.80
CA MET A 205 9.60 -3.54 -9.34
C MET A 205 9.75 -4.47 -10.55
N GLY A 206 10.99 -4.68 -10.99
CA GLY A 206 11.23 -5.49 -12.20
C GLY A 206 10.45 -4.93 -13.39
N ARG A 207 9.54 -5.72 -13.95
CA ARG A 207 8.71 -5.36 -15.12
C ARG A 207 7.41 -4.62 -14.80
N LEU A 208 7.08 -4.45 -13.53
CA LEU A 208 5.92 -3.69 -13.08
C LEU A 208 6.32 -2.26 -12.69
N TRP A 209 5.65 -1.29 -13.29
CA TRP A 209 5.62 0.08 -12.84
C TRP A 209 4.23 0.43 -12.32
N ALA A 210 4.16 1.17 -11.22
CA ALA A 210 2.89 1.64 -10.68
C ALA A 210 2.97 3.10 -10.23
N LEU A 211 1.88 3.85 -10.47
CA LEU A 211 1.64 5.18 -9.91
C LEU A 211 0.66 5.03 -8.75
N ILE A 212 1.12 5.39 -7.57
CA ILE A 212 0.33 5.41 -6.35
C ILE A 212 -0.18 6.83 -6.14
N LEU A 213 -1.49 7.00 -6.07
CA LEU A 213 -2.17 8.27 -5.86
C LEU A 213 -2.93 8.29 -4.54
N ASP A 214 -3.09 9.48 -3.98
CA ASP A 214 -3.77 9.72 -2.72
C ASP A 214 -4.78 10.85 -2.85
N CYS A 215 -6.03 10.55 -3.08
CA CYS A 215 -7.09 11.55 -3.19
C CYS A 215 -7.44 12.25 -1.87
N GLY A 216 -6.95 11.79 -0.72
CA GLY A 216 -7.37 12.30 0.58
C GLY A 216 -8.84 12.03 0.86
N GLU A 217 -9.60 13.06 1.22
CA GLU A 217 -11.01 12.98 1.57
C GLU A 217 -11.95 13.11 0.36
N ASP A 218 -13.19 12.62 0.52
CA ASP A 218 -14.22 12.55 -0.50
C ASP A 218 -15.22 13.73 -0.51
N LYS A 219 -14.96 14.76 0.31
CA LYS A 219 -15.72 16.01 0.40
C LYS A 219 -14.77 17.20 0.42
N ASN A 220 -15.30 18.41 0.23
CA ASN A 220 -14.50 19.64 0.29
C ASN A 220 -13.89 19.84 1.68
N ASP A 221 -12.73 20.52 1.73
CA ASP A 221 -11.97 20.74 2.96
C ASP A 221 -12.74 21.53 4.03
N ASP A 222 -13.72 22.35 3.62
CA ASP A 222 -14.57 23.16 4.50
C ASP A 222 -15.83 22.41 4.98
N HIS A 223 -16.00 21.13 4.61
CA HIS A 223 -17.12 20.34 5.07
C HIS A 223 -17.11 20.20 6.60
N GLU A 224 -18.27 20.35 7.23
CA GLU A 224 -18.43 20.36 8.71
C GLU A 224 -17.87 19.10 9.39
N GLU A 225 -17.88 17.95 8.70
CA GLU A 225 -17.38 16.67 9.20
C GLU A 225 -15.88 16.72 9.57
N TYR A 226 -15.11 17.58 8.90
CA TYR A 226 -13.66 17.66 9.11
C TYR A 226 -13.23 18.73 10.13
N GLY A 227 -14.11 19.67 10.45
CA GLY A 227 -13.83 20.69 11.45
C GLY A 227 -12.60 21.57 11.17
N GLY A 228 -12.21 21.72 9.89
CA GLY A 228 -11.04 22.49 9.47
C GLY A 228 -9.70 21.83 9.73
N THR A 229 -9.66 20.49 9.88
CA THR A 229 -8.43 19.73 10.20
C THR A 229 -7.66 19.25 8.98
N ILE A 230 -8.16 19.47 7.76
CA ILE A 230 -7.58 18.98 6.50
C ILE A 230 -7.35 20.10 5.49
N CYS A 231 -6.52 19.85 4.48
CA CYS A 231 -6.19 20.78 3.39
C CYS A 231 -5.95 20.02 2.06
N PHE A 232 -6.85 19.10 1.72
CA PHE A 232 -6.65 18.22 0.57
C PHE A 232 -6.76 18.90 -0.79
N HIS A 233 -7.45 20.03 -0.91
CA HIS A 233 -7.41 20.79 -2.16
C HIS A 233 -5.97 21.21 -2.53
N ALA A 234 -5.22 21.77 -1.59
CA ALA A 234 -3.82 22.14 -1.81
C ALA A 234 -2.93 20.90 -2.04
N PHE A 235 -3.19 19.83 -1.30
CA PHE A 235 -2.46 18.56 -1.43
C PHE A 235 -2.64 17.95 -2.83
N ARG A 236 -3.87 17.85 -3.35
CA ARG A 236 -4.16 17.32 -4.70
C ARG A 236 -3.55 18.17 -5.82
N ARG A 237 -3.47 19.49 -5.63
CA ARG A 237 -2.75 20.38 -6.57
C ARG A 237 -1.26 20.06 -6.62
N ALA A 238 -0.63 19.84 -5.46
CA ALA A 238 0.77 19.41 -5.42
C ALA A 238 0.98 18.03 -6.04
N GLU A 239 0.03 17.13 -5.86
CA GLU A 239 0.04 15.82 -6.49
C GLU A 239 -0.17 15.89 -8.01
N THR A 240 -0.98 16.83 -8.51
CA THR A 240 -1.11 17.11 -9.94
C THR A 240 0.23 17.49 -10.56
N GLU A 241 0.99 18.37 -9.91
CA GLU A 241 2.33 18.73 -10.38
C GLU A 241 3.29 17.53 -10.33
N TYR A 242 3.17 16.67 -9.32
CA TYR A 242 3.94 15.43 -9.28
C TYR A 242 3.62 14.49 -10.46
N ILE A 243 2.35 14.31 -10.83
CA ILE A 243 1.97 13.54 -12.03
C ILE A 243 2.64 14.12 -13.29
N LYS A 244 2.65 15.45 -13.43
CA LYS A 244 3.33 16.12 -14.54
C LYS A 244 4.85 15.92 -14.53
N GLU A 245 5.47 15.89 -13.35
CA GLU A 245 6.90 15.56 -13.18
C GLU A 245 7.19 14.12 -13.61
N VAL A 246 6.36 13.17 -13.23
CA VAL A 246 6.45 11.76 -13.65
C VAL A 246 6.38 11.65 -15.18
N ILE A 247 5.42 12.34 -15.82
CA ILE A 247 5.26 12.36 -17.27
C ILE A 247 6.50 12.98 -17.95
N LYS A 248 7.01 14.08 -17.43
CA LYS A 248 8.23 14.70 -17.94
C LYS A 248 9.44 13.77 -17.85
N ASN A 249 9.45 12.86 -16.89
CA ASN A 249 10.52 11.89 -16.67
C ASN A 249 10.18 10.49 -17.18
N ALA A 250 9.27 10.35 -18.12
CA ALA A 250 8.70 9.09 -18.61
C ALA A 250 9.75 8.00 -18.90
N LYS A 251 10.89 8.39 -19.52
CA LYS A 251 11.99 7.46 -19.86
C LYS A 251 12.66 6.78 -18.66
N ASN A 252 12.60 7.37 -17.47
CA ASN A 252 13.10 6.80 -16.25
C ASN A 252 11.97 6.20 -15.38
N GLU A 253 10.72 6.40 -15.80
CA GLU A 253 9.52 5.93 -15.13
C GLU A 253 8.85 4.83 -15.97
N TYR A 254 7.68 5.07 -16.48
CA TYR A 254 6.82 4.08 -17.15
C TYR A 254 7.25 3.71 -18.60
N GLU A 255 8.20 4.43 -19.18
CA GLU A 255 8.83 4.09 -20.48
C GLU A 255 10.25 3.51 -20.31
N ALA A 256 10.69 3.26 -19.07
CA ALA A 256 12.01 2.73 -18.81
C ALA A 256 12.12 1.30 -19.36
N GLU A 257 13.31 0.93 -19.82
CA GLU A 257 13.60 -0.42 -20.32
C GLU A 257 13.22 -1.49 -19.29
N GLY A 258 12.50 -2.52 -19.76
CA GLY A 258 12.03 -3.62 -18.92
C GLY A 258 10.70 -3.37 -18.20
N VAL A 259 10.07 -2.21 -18.35
CA VAL A 259 8.68 -1.99 -17.91
C VAL A 259 7.74 -2.61 -18.93
N GLU A 260 6.94 -3.57 -18.49
CA GLU A 260 5.96 -4.29 -19.31
C GLU A 260 4.54 -4.00 -18.87
N HIS A 261 4.33 -3.74 -17.57
CA HIS A 261 3.03 -3.47 -16.97
C HIS A 261 2.99 -2.12 -16.27
N LYS A 262 1.89 -1.39 -16.43
CA LYS A 262 1.65 -0.08 -15.86
C LYS A 262 0.34 -0.05 -15.10
N LEU A 263 0.39 0.12 -13.78
CA LEU A 263 -0.79 0.20 -12.93
C LEU A 263 -0.96 1.60 -12.32
N VAL A 264 -2.20 1.95 -12.01
CA VAL A 264 -2.52 3.03 -11.08
C VAL A 264 -3.17 2.41 -9.85
N ILE A 265 -2.73 2.82 -8.66
CA ILE A 265 -3.30 2.38 -7.40
C ILE A 265 -3.74 3.62 -6.63
N CYS A 266 -5.04 3.70 -6.37
CA CYS A 266 -5.65 4.83 -5.70
C CYS A 266 -6.87 4.34 -4.90
N HIS A 267 -7.00 4.75 -3.65
CA HIS A 267 -8.14 4.30 -2.85
C HIS A 267 -9.47 4.77 -3.43
N ILE A 268 -9.63 6.07 -3.66
CA ILE A 268 -10.84 6.65 -4.24
C ILE A 268 -10.79 6.52 -5.77
N PRO A 269 -11.79 5.90 -6.40
CA PRO A 269 -11.88 5.85 -7.86
C PRO A 269 -12.26 7.22 -8.44
N PHE A 270 -11.30 8.14 -8.51
CA PHE A 270 -11.49 9.56 -8.83
C PHE A 270 -12.06 9.82 -10.24
N THR A 271 -12.04 8.83 -11.12
CA THR A 271 -12.67 8.93 -12.45
C THR A 271 -14.20 8.88 -12.40
N PHE A 272 -14.75 8.58 -11.25
CA PHE A 272 -16.20 8.54 -10.98
C PHE A 272 -16.63 9.66 -10.03
N SER A 273 -17.72 10.37 -10.37
CA SER A 273 -18.44 11.24 -9.44
C SER A 273 -19.92 10.92 -9.47
N LYS A 274 -20.58 11.06 -8.33
CA LYS A 274 -22.05 11.03 -8.24
C LYS A 274 -22.70 12.30 -8.80
N LEU A 275 -21.89 13.35 -9.07
CA LEU A 275 -22.33 14.68 -9.48
C LEU A 275 -23.38 15.29 -8.50
N VAL A 276 -23.26 14.98 -7.23
CA VAL A 276 -24.18 15.40 -6.15
C VAL A 276 -23.36 15.85 -4.93
N GLU A 277 -23.70 17.02 -4.40
CA GLU A 277 -23.15 17.49 -3.13
C GLU A 277 -23.38 16.48 -1.98
N PRO A 278 -22.43 16.34 -1.06
CA PRO A 278 -21.12 17.00 -0.96
C PRO A 278 -19.97 16.28 -1.69
N PHE A 279 -20.27 15.26 -2.52
CA PHE A 279 -19.29 14.36 -3.15
C PHE A 279 -18.86 14.80 -4.57
N ASP A 280 -19.35 15.94 -5.03
CA ASP A 280 -19.04 16.49 -6.35
C ASP A 280 -17.88 17.48 -6.26
N ILE A 281 -16.71 16.99 -5.92
CA ILE A 281 -15.50 17.77 -5.66
C ILE A 281 -14.47 17.65 -6.78
N GLU A 282 -13.59 18.64 -6.90
CA GLU A 282 -12.36 18.61 -7.71
C GLU A 282 -12.55 18.23 -9.20
N LYS A 283 -13.69 18.60 -9.79
CA LYS A 283 -14.07 18.20 -11.16
C LYS A 283 -12.98 18.43 -12.20
N GLU A 284 -12.44 19.64 -12.25
CA GLU A 284 -11.42 20.02 -13.22
C GLU A 284 -10.11 19.26 -12.96
N LEU A 285 -9.74 19.10 -11.69
CA LEU A 285 -8.52 18.42 -11.31
C LEU A 285 -8.60 16.91 -11.61
N TYR A 286 -9.69 16.25 -11.28
CA TYR A 286 -9.87 14.83 -11.56
C TYR A 286 -10.03 14.56 -13.07
N ALA A 287 -10.68 15.47 -13.81
CA ALA A 287 -10.72 15.40 -15.26
C ALA A 287 -9.31 15.58 -15.88
N GLU A 288 -8.48 16.47 -15.31
CA GLU A 288 -7.08 16.62 -15.71
C GLU A 288 -6.28 15.35 -15.45
N TRP A 289 -6.39 14.74 -14.26
CA TRP A 289 -5.73 13.48 -13.93
C TRP A 289 -6.14 12.36 -14.89
N ALA A 290 -7.45 12.19 -15.13
CA ALA A 290 -7.95 11.19 -16.07
C ALA A 290 -7.38 11.40 -17.48
N ARG A 291 -7.31 12.67 -17.95
CA ARG A 291 -6.71 13.02 -19.23
C ARG A 291 -5.21 12.70 -19.28
N LEU A 292 -4.45 13.11 -18.26
CA LEU A 292 -3.00 12.84 -18.19
C LEU A 292 -2.70 11.33 -18.17
N LEU A 293 -3.49 10.55 -17.44
CA LEU A 293 -3.36 9.10 -17.46
C LEU A 293 -3.68 8.52 -18.84
N ARG A 294 -4.76 8.98 -19.49
CA ARG A 294 -5.21 8.44 -20.77
C ARG A 294 -4.30 8.82 -21.94
N GLU A 295 -3.81 10.05 -21.97
CA GLU A 295 -3.04 10.57 -23.11
C GLU A 295 -1.55 10.25 -22.99
N GLU A 296 -0.98 10.30 -21.79
CA GLU A 296 0.46 10.23 -21.55
C GLU A 296 0.90 8.86 -20.97
N ILE A 297 0.43 8.51 -19.78
CA ILE A 297 0.92 7.32 -19.05
C ILE A 297 0.37 6.03 -19.64
N LYS A 298 -0.92 5.99 -20.00
CA LYS A 298 -1.63 4.84 -20.57
C LYS A 298 -1.49 3.60 -19.68
N PRO A 299 -1.99 3.64 -18.45
CA PRO A 299 -1.97 2.48 -17.56
C PRO A 299 -2.90 1.38 -18.12
N GLU A 300 -2.60 0.13 -17.76
CA GLU A 300 -3.37 -1.04 -18.17
C GLU A 300 -4.58 -1.29 -17.26
N LEU A 301 -4.44 -0.93 -15.98
CA LEU A 301 -5.45 -1.18 -14.96
C LEU A 301 -5.33 -0.18 -13.82
N MET A 302 -6.45 0.20 -13.22
CA MET A 302 -6.49 0.97 -11.98
C MET A 302 -7.14 0.14 -10.87
N LEU A 303 -6.49 0.06 -9.71
CA LEU A 303 -6.98 -0.63 -8.52
C LEU A 303 -7.51 0.39 -7.52
N CYS A 304 -8.78 0.22 -7.10
CA CYS A 304 -9.47 1.13 -6.17
C CYS A 304 -10.22 0.37 -5.06
N GLY A 305 -10.58 1.09 -4.01
CA GLY A 305 -11.47 0.68 -2.92
C GLY A 305 -12.63 1.64 -2.72
N HIS A 306 -12.83 2.12 -1.48
CA HIS A 306 -13.73 3.22 -1.08
C HIS A 306 -15.23 2.98 -1.22
N ARG A 307 -15.65 2.29 -2.25
CA ARG A 307 -17.06 2.16 -2.61
C ARG A 307 -17.79 1.03 -1.88
N HIS A 308 -17.06 0.18 -1.15
CA HIS A 308 -17.56 -1.05 -0.51
C HIS A 308 -18.39 -1.93 -1.47
N ILE A 309 -17.91 -2.02 -2.73
CA ILE A 309 -18.48 -2.89 -3.76
C ILE A 309 -17.36 -3.73 -4.39
N THR A 310 -17.73 -4.72 -5.18
CA THR A 310 -16.81 -5.55 -5.95
C THR A 310 -17.27 -5.53 -7.40
N GLU A 311 -16.71 -4.61 -8.17
CA GLU A 311 -17.07 -4.38 -9.57
C GLU A 311 -15.84 -4.05 -10.41
N ILE A 312 -15.96 -4.26 -11.71
CA ILE A 312 -15.00 -3.76 -12.70
C ILE A 312 -15.74 -2.73 -13.55
N TRP A 313 -15.18 -1.53 -13.65
CA TRP A 313 -15.74 -0.45 -14.45
C TRP A 313 -14.99 -0.30 -15.75
N GLU A 314 -15.70 -0.50 -16.86
CA GLU A 314 -15.15 -0.40 -18.20
C GLU A 314 -15.00 1.06 -18.64
N VAL A 315 -14.01 1.31 -19.50
CA VAL A 315 -13.80 2.61 -20.15
C VAL A 315 -15.03 3.01 -20.94
N GLY A 316 -15.53 4.24 -20.74
CA GLY A 316 -16.76 4.74 -21.34
C GLY A 316 -18.05 4.13 -20.78
N GLY A 317 -17.94 3.36 -19.68
CA GLY A 317 -19.09 2.78 -18.99
C GLY A 317 -19.88 3.79 -18.15
N LYS A 318 -20.94 3.32 -17.48
CA LYS A 318 -21.83 4.17 -16.64
C LYS A 318 -21.14 4.88 -15.47
N ASN A 319 -20.01 4.36 -15.02
CA ASN A 319 -19.22 4.88 -13.90
C ASN A 319 -18.02 5.72 -14.35
N ASP A 320 -17.86 5.94 -15.64
CA ASP A 320 -16.80 6.77 -16.21
C ASP A 320 -17.29 8.21 -16.39
N THR A 321 -17.07 9.05 -15.37
CA THR A 321 -17.50 10.46 -15.39
C THR A 321 -16.51 11.35 -16.09
N TYR A 322 -15.20 11.10 -15.94
CA TYR A 322 -14.13 12.00 -16.39
C TYR A 322 -13.26 11.43 -17.52
N GLY A 323 -13.66 10.30 -18.11
CA GLY A 323 -12.90 9.65 -19.17
C GLY A 323 -11.72 8.85 -18.65
N GLN A 324 -11.99 7.75 -17.97
CA GLN A 324 -10.96 6.87 -17.41
C GLN A 324 -10.01 6.31 -18.50
N ALA A 325 -8.75 6.12 -18.13
CA ALA A 325 -7.71 5.68 -19.06
C ALA A 325 -7.71 4.17 -19.32
N CYS A 326 -8.18 3.40 -18.35
CA CYS A 326 -8.14 1.94 -18.35
C CYS A 326 -9.31 1.40 -17.51
N PRO A 327 -9.58 0.08 -17.53
CA PRO A 327 -10.52 -0.54 -16.61
C PRO A 327 -10.16 -0.27 -15.15
N VAL A 328 -11.18 -0.03 -14.31
CA VAL A 328 -11.03 0.24 -12.87
C VAL A 328 -11.59 -0.94 -12.08
N VAL A 329 -10.75 -1.63 -11.34
CA VAL A 329 -11.14 -2.69 -10.41
C VAL A 329 -11.46 -2.05 -9.06
N VAL A 330 -12.72 -2.08 -8.66
CA VAL A 330 -13.19 -1.59 -7.36
C VAL A 330 -13.45 -2.79 -6.44
N GLY A 331 -12.67 -2.93 -5.43
CA GLY A 331 -12.71 -4.03 -4.45
C GLY A 331 -11.52 -3.86 -3.50
N SER A 332 -11.52 -4.39 -2.38
CA SER A 332 -12.34 -5.34 -1.70
C SER A 332 -13.48 -4.67 -0.90
N ARG A 333 -14.15 -5.42 -0.02
CA ARG A 333 -15.15 -4.80 0.85
C ARG A 333 -15.43 -5.56 2.14
N PRO A 334 -15.73 -4.84 3.25
CA PRO A 334 -16.31 -5.43 4.45
C PRO A 334 -17.81 -5.67 4.26
N ILE A 335 -18.33 -6.70 4.92
CA ILE A 335 -19.75 -6.93 5.11
C ILE A 335 -19.98 -7.02 6.62
N ARG A 336 -20.88 -6.18 7.12
CA ARG A 336 -21.22 -6.12 8.56
C ARG A 336 -22.71 -6.35 8.75
N HIS A 337 -23.06 -7.45 9.38
CA HIS A 337 -24.45 -7.75 9.71
C HIS A 337 -24.86 -7.01 10.98
N LYS A 338 -25.81 -6.08 10.87
CA LYS A 338 -26.23 -5.23 11.98
C LYS A 338 -26.85 -6.02 13.14
N GLU A 339 -27.61 -7.09 12.82
CA GLU A 339 -28.35 -7.90 13.80
C GLU A 339 -27.46 -8.94 14.46
N THR A 340 -26.75 -9.77 13.68
CA THR A 340 -25.91 -10.87 14.21
C THR A 340 -24.55 -10.41 14.70
N LYS A 341 -24.10 -9.19 14.33
CA LYS A 341 -22.75 -8.67 14.54
C LYS A 341 -21.65 -9.45 13.82
N GLU A 342 -22.04 -10.39 12.98
CA GLU A 342 -21.08 -11.12 12.14
C GLU A 342 -20.37 -10.16 11.18
N LYS A 343 -19.11 -10.48 10.95
CA LYS A 343 -18.24 -9.77 10.02
C LYS A 343 -17.85 -10.71 8.91
N GLU A 344 -17.95 -10.25 7.69
CA GLU A 344 -17.48 -10.98 6.52
C GLU A 344 -16.63 -10.04 5.68
N PHE A 345 -15.77 -10.60 4.86
CA PHE A 345 -14.92 -9.82 3.98
C PHE A 345 -14.81 -10.48 2.61
N ILE A 346 -14.86 -9.64 1.58
CA ILE A 346 -14.57 -10.05 0.20
C ILE A 346 -13.26 -9.38 -0.21
N GLY A 347 -12.24 -10.18 -0.50
CA GLY A 347 -10.97 -9.74 -1.03
C GLY A 347 -10.96 -9.67 -2.56
N CYS A 348 -9.88 -9.17 -3.12
CA CYS A 348 -9.70 -9.04 -4.55
C CYS A 348 -8.34 -9.58 -4.97
N ALA A 349 -8.32 -10.64 -5.77
CA ALA A 349 -7.13 -11.17 -6.42
C ALA A 349 -7.08 -10.71 -7.87
N VAL A 350 -5.92 -10.24 -8.32
CA VAL A 350 -5.67 -9.84 -9.71
C VAL A 350 -4.45 -10.61 -10.21
N THR A 351 -4.64 -11.45 -11.21
CA THR A 351 -3.56 -12.12 -11.92
C THR A 351 -3.28 -11.35 -13.20
N LEU A 352 -2.11 -10.71 -13.26
CA LEU A 352 -1.68 -9.88 -14.37
C LEU A 352 -0.80 -10.70 -15.29
N GLY A 353 -1.24 -10.93 -16.51
CA GLY A 353 -0.50 -11.63 -17.56
C GLY A 353 -0.18 -10.73 -18.74
N ASP A 354 0.56 -11.24 -19.72
CA ASP A 354 1.10 -10.45 -20.84
C ASP A 354 0.03 -9.84 -21.76
N THR A 355 -1.16 -10.40 -21.84
CA THR A 355 -2.24 -9.95 -22.74
C THR A 355 -3.57 -9.70 -22.03
N GLY A 356 -3.66 -10.02 -20.76
CA GLY A 356 -4.90 -9.89 -20.01
C GLY A 356 -4.68 -9.92 -18.52
N ALA A 357 -5.69 -9.50 -17.78
CA ALA A 357 -5.76 -9.64 -16.34
C ALA A 357 -6.99 -10.45 -15.96
N LYS A 358 -6.82 -11.36 -15.01
CA LYS A 358 -7.93 -12.08 -14.38
C LYS A 358 -8.19 -11.48 -13.01
N VAL A 359 -9.41 -11.03 -12.76
CA VAL A 359 -9.84 -10.50 -11.46
C VAL A 359 -10.80 -11.47 -10.80
N VAL A 360 -10.54 -11.81 -9.54
CA VAL A 360 -11.38 -12.71 -8.74
C VAL A 360 -11.72 -12.01 -7.43
N PHE A 361 -13.00 -11.90 -7.15
CA PHE A 361 -13.50 -11.45 -5.84
C PHE A 361 -13.87 -12.69 -5.02
N ASN A 362 -13.22 -12.88 -3.88
CA ASN A 362 -13.43 -14.04 -3.03
C ASN A 362 -13.81 -13.67 -1.61
N HIS A 363 -14.83 -14.34 -1.10
CA HIS A 363 -15.23 -14.26 0.29
C HIS A 363 -14.18 -14.94 1.18
N HIS A 364 -14.06 -14.53 2.43
CA HIS A 364 -13.10 -15.08 3.38
C HIS A 364 -13.28 -16.60 3.65
N SER A 365 -14.44 -17.15 3.35
CA SER A 365 -14.69 -18.61 3.38
C SER A 365 -14.15 -19.38 2.15
N GLY A 366 -13.57 -18.69 1.17
CA GLY A 366 -13.11 -19.26 -0.08
C GLY A 366 -14.13 -19.25 -1.23
N LYS A 367 -15.38 -18.85 -0.97
CA LYS A 367 -16.41 -18.76 -2.02
C LYS A 367 -16.05 -17.64 -3.00
N ILE A 368 -15.96 -17.94 -4.29
CA ILE A 368 -15.84 -16.92 -5.35
C ILE A 368 -17.18 -16.21 -5.49
N THR A 369 -17.17 -14.88 -5.40
CA THR A 369 -18.35 -14.01 -5.49
C THR A 369 -18.42 -13.26 -6.81
N GLY A 370 -17.33 -13.20 -7.55
CA GLY A 370 -17.23 -12.64 -8.90
C GLY A 370 -15.90 -12.99 -9.53
N GLU A 371 -15.90 -13.15 -10.84
CA GLU A 371 -14.71 -13.43 -11.64
C GLU A 371 -14.88 -12.80 -13.02
N GLN A 372 -13.85 -12.13 -13.52
CA GLN A 372 -13.84 -11.53 -14.84
C GLN A 372 -12.42 -11.52 -15.43
N GLU A 373 -12.33 -11.79 -16.72
CA GLU A 373 -11.12 -11.55 -17.50
C GLU A 373 -11.20 -10.20 -18.19
N ILE A 374 -10.08 -9.48 -18.20
CA ILE A 374 -9.92 -8.16 -18.80
C ILE A 374 -8.84 -8.27 -19.87
N GLU A 375 -9.17 -7.91 -21.09
CA GLU A 375 -8.16 -7.76 -22.16
C GLU A 375 -7.37 -6.46 -21.93
N LEU A 376 -6.05 -6.59 -21.82
CA LEU A 376 -5.17 -5.43 -21.62
C LEU A 376 -4.75 -4.86 -22.97
N LYS A 377 -4.98 -3.56 -23.15
CA LYS A 377 -4.51 -2.85 -24.34
C LYS A 377 -3.05 -2.42 -24.10
N LYS A 378 -2.14 -2.96 -24.89
CA LYS A 378 -0.73 -2.54 -24.91
C LYS A 378 -0.55 -1.26 -25.71
#